data_04d8574cd4f64ebb339ddab4532ed131
#
_entry.id   04d8574cd4f64ebb339ddab4532ed131
#
_cell.length_a   1.000
_cell.length_b   1.000
_cell.length_c   1.000
_cell.angle_alpha   90.00
_cell.angle_beta   90.00
_cell.angle_gamma   90.00
#
_symmetry.space_group_name_H-M   'P 1'
#
loop_
_entity.id
_entity.type
_entity.pdbx_description
1 polymer ?
#
loop_
_entity_poly.entity_id
_entity_poly.type
_entity_poly.pdbx_seq_one_letter_code
_entity_poly.pdbx_strand_id
1 'polypeptide(L)'
;MDRTDIYYWKCDRAAAFHGTSDYLRDQTELKTMLRGALERRFGNSLTDLELGNGQGNHRTFTARLDGERVFIRTEDGEEGDDYFAVEAAVTDRVAALGVPVPKTIAYDVSRPAEAPFAWQIIPFIDAPDLNSHFKAGTMDWTDIAPAIGRAIATWQQVTASGFGPFSASAAASGTLKALHPTAEAYYRLNLERHLGFLVSEGFIDAAYAARIRRAVDSNIALLDAPGVLVHKDTALWNILGTRTEVVSFIDWDDAIIGDAMDDISLMACFHEEDVLSRIVAGYESVRPLPAHAEKRLALDLLRNMIFKAVIRVGAGYFKRDGKFFLVSGGGESLEAITRRKIETAVKGLEK
;
A
#
# COMPACT_ATOMS: atom_id res chain seq x y z
N MET A 1 -0.31 3.91 17.35
CA MET A 1 -1.76 4.22 17.18
C MET A 1 -2.44 3.14 16.37
N ASP A 2 -3.61 2.61 16.79
CA ASP A 2 -4.38 1.67 15.96
C ASP A 2 -5.14 2.42 14.85
N ARG A 3 -5.12 1.88 13.63
CA ARG A 3 -5.78 2.45 12.43
C ARG A 3 -7.28 2.07 12.34
N THR A 4 -8.00 2.00 13.48
CA THR A 4 -9.40 1.55 13.55
C THR A 4 -10.35 2.41 12.70
N ASP A 5 -10.13 3.72 12.66
CA ASP A 5 -10.96 4.68 11.92
C ASP A 5 -10.37 5.06 10.56
N ILE A 6 -9.36 4.31 10.09
CA ILE A 6 -8.63 4.57 8.86
C ILE A 6 -8.90 3.45 7.85
N TYR A 7 -9.53 3.79 6.73
CA TYR A 7 -9.67 2.89 5.59
C TYR A 7 -8.35 2.76 4.82
N TYR A 8 -7.70 3.89 4.56
CA TYR A 8 -6.39 3.94 3.91
C TYR A 8 -5.58 5.11 4.48
N TRP A 9 -4.34 4.83 4.89
CA TRP A 9 -3.51 5.77 5.65
C TRP A 9 -3.38 7.14 5.00
N LYS A 10 -3.01 7.19 3.72
CA LYS A 10 -2.82 8.43 2.96
C LYS A 10 -4.11 9.21 2.69
N CYS A 11 -5.28 8.63 2.98
CA CYS A 11 -6.59 9.24 2.74
C CYS A 11 -7.24 9.77 4.02
N ASP A 12 -7.05 9.06 5.14
CA ASP A 12 -7.88 9.25 6.32
C ASP A 12 -7.18 9.86 7.54
N ARG A 13 -5.84 9.86 7.57
CA ARG A 13 -5.11 10.52 8.63
C ARG A 13 -5.31 12.05 8.60
N ALA A 14 -5.04 12.74 9.71
CA ALA A 14 -5.29 14.18 9.86
C ALA A 14 -4.59 15.02 8.79
N ALA A 15 -3.36 14.68 8.44
CA ALA A 15 -2.53 15.37 7.45
C ALA A 15 -2.75 14.90 5.99
N ALA A 16 -3.71 14.01 5.73
CA ALA A 16 -3.86 13.30 4.46
C ALA A 16 -3.95 14.20 3.22
N PHE A 17 -4.54 15.40 3.34
CA PHE A 17 -4.78 16.28 2.19
C PHE A 17 -3.78 17.43 2.06
N HIS A 18 -2.85 17.58 2.98
CA HIS A 18 -2.05 18.80 3.04
C HIS A 18 -0.76 18.73 2.22
N GLY A 19 -0.36 17.56 1.75
CA GLY A 19 0.84 17.38 0.93
C GLY A 19 2.14 17.85 1.61
N THR A 20 2.06 18.17 2.89
CA THR A 20 3.17 18.57 3.75
C THR A 20 3.73 17.34 4.45
N SER A 21 5.02 17.35 4.64
CA SER A 21 5.64 16.40 5.56
C SER A 21 5.21 16.76 6.97
N ASP A 22 4.55 15.84 7.65
CA ASP A 22 4.15 15.98 9.05
C ASP A 22 5.30 15.68 10.02
N TYR A 23 6.52 15.88 9.57
CA TYR A 23 7.70 15.61 10.36
C TYR A 23 7.90 16.69 11.42
N LEU A 24 7.99 16.25 12.68
CA LEU A 24 8.19 17.13 13.84
C LEU A 24 9.61 17.69 13.93
N ARG A 25 10.58 17.05 13.26
CA ARG A 25 12.01 17.40 13.35
C ARG A 25 12.61 17.70 12.00
N ASP A 26 13.65 18.54 12.00
CA ASP A 26 14.47 18.65 10.81
C ASP A 26 15.32 17.37 10.58
N GLN A 27 15.83 17.24 9.38
CA GLN A 27 16.55 16.05 8.94
C GLN A 27 17.85 15.79 9.69
N THR A 28 18.55 16.85 10.08
CA THR A 28 19.84 16.78 10.78
C THR A 28 19.63 16.36 12.23
N GLU A 29 18.65 16.95 12.88
CA GLU A 29 18.23 16.57 14.23
C GLU A 29 17.83 15.11 14.28
N LEU A 30 16.91 14.69 13.38
CA LEU A 30 16.46 13.31 13.31
C LEU A 30 17.60 12.32 13.05
N LYS A 31 18.52 12.64 12.12
CA LYS A 31 19.72 11.82 11.85
C LYS A 31 20.58 11.66 13.09
N THR A 32 20.78 12.72 13.84
CA THR A 32 21.60 12.72 15.08
C THR A 32 20.97 11.85 16.16
N MET A 33 19.66 12.00 16.39
CA MET A 33 18.94 11.20 17.39
C MET A 33 18.87 9.73 16.97
N LEU A 34 18.62 9.45 15.68
CA LEU A 34 18.62 8.10 15.12
C LEU A 34 19.98 7.44 15.31
N ARG A 35 21.07 8.12 14.97
CA ARG A 35 22.44 7.62 15.22
C ARG A 35 22.62 7.20 16.67
N GLY A 36 22.25 8.04 17.62
CA GLY A 36 22.35 7.72 19.05
C GLY A 36 21.50 6.50 19.46
N ALA A 37 20.28 6.36 18.92
CA ALA A 37 19.43 5.20 19.18
C ALA A 37 20.05 3.90 18.62
N LEU A 38 20.57 3.95 17.40
CA LEU A 38 21.18 2.80 16.74
C LEU A 38 22.52 2.39 17.37
N GLU A 39 23.35 3.37 17.77
CA GLU A 39 24.60 3.09 18.49
C GLU A 39 24.35 2.42 19.85
N ARG A 40 23.31 2.83 20.58
CA ARG A 40 22.89 2.14 21.82
C ARG A 40 22.47 0.69 21.56
N ARG A 41 21.83 0.42 20.42
CA ARG A 41 21.30 -0.90 20.07
C ARG A 41 22.36 -1.83 19.49
N PHE A 42 23.24 -1.32 18.63
CA PHE A 42 24.15 -2.10 17.81
C PHE A 42 25.64 -1.81 18.08
N GLY A 43 25.95 -0.81 18.87
CA GLY A 43 27.34 -0.42 19.16
C GLY A 43 28.10 -0.06 17.87
N ASN A 44 29.32 -0.59 17.75
CA ASN A 44 30.20 -0.34 16.60
C ASN A 44 29.84 -1.16 15.34
N SER A 45 28.85 -2.03 15.41
CA SER A 45 28.39 -2.79 14.24
C SER A 45 27.70 -1.93 13.21
N LEU A 46 27.20 -0.74 13.59
CA LEU A 46 26.53 0.20 12.68
C LEU A 46 27.48 1.32 12.28
N THR A 47 27.68 1.47 10.97
CA THR A 47 28.53 2.53 10.37
C THR A 47 27.82 3.21 9.20
N ASP A 48 28.42 4.28 8.69
CA ASP A 48 28.05 4.94 7.42
C ASP A 48 26.56 5.35 7.34
N LEU A 49 25.98 5.86 8.46
CA LEU A 49 24.60 6.35 8.46
C LEU A 49 24.49 7.59 7.58
N GLU A 50 23.81 7.46 6.45
CA GLU A 50 23.58 8.49 5.45
C GLU A 50 22.10 8.70 5.19
N LEU A 51 21.74 9.91 4.74
CA LEU A 51 20.40 10.25 4.35
C LEU A 51 20.02 9.49 3.08
N GLY A 52 18.87 8.83 3.07
CA GLY A 52 18.31 8.17 1.89
C GLY A 52 17.52 9.14 1.01
N ASN A 53 17.39 8.78 -0.26
CA ASN A 53 16.60 9.54 -1.24
C ASN A 53 15.14 9.01 -1.34
N GLY A 54 14.63 8.37 -0.28
CA GLY A 54 13.29 7.78 -0.28
C GLY A 54 12.21 8.83 -0.55
N GLN A 55 11.26 8.47 -1.38
CA GLN A 55 10.03 9.23 -1.61
C GLN A 55 8.90 8.51 -0.89
N GLY A 56 8.17 9.18 -0.03
CA GLY A 56 7.06 8.55 0.70
C GLY A 56 6.74 9.22 2.02
N ASN A 57 6.02 8.50 2.88
CA ASN A 57 5.58 9.00 4.17
C ASN A 57 6.68 8.93 5.25
N HIS A 58 7.74 8.17 5.02
CA HIS A 58 8.83 7.97 5.97
C HIS A 58 10.09 8.72 5.54
N ARG A 59 10.84 9.23 6.51
CA ARG A 59 12.21 9.62 6.25
C ARG A 59 13.10 8.39 6.21
N THR A 60 13.99 8.35 5.24
CA THR A 60 14.80 7.17 4.96
C THR A 60 16.28 7.45 5.12
N PHE A 61 17.01 6.42 5.52
CA PHE A 61 18.44 6.44 5.65
C PHE A 61 19.03 5.15 5.10
N THR A 62 20.32 5.17 4.82
CA THR A 62 21.13 3.97 4.56
C THR A 62 22.26 3.90 5.58
N ALA A 63 22.69 2.68 5.90
CA ALA A 63 23.82 2.45 6.79
C ALA A 63 24.50 1.10 6.42
N ARG A 64 25.54 0.76 7.16
CA ARG A 64 26.06 -0.61 7.20
C ARG A 64 25.85 -1.19 8.60
N LEU A 65 25.35 -2.41 8.66
CA LEU A 65 25.24 -3.18 9.88
C LEU A 65 26.05 -4.47 9.71
N ASP A 66 27.07 -4.67 10.55
CA ASP A 66 28.05 -5.76 10.40
C ASP A 66 28.69 -5.86 9.00
N GLY A 67 28.89 -4.70 8.36
CA GLY A 67 29.42 -4.57 7.00
C GLY A 67 28.39 -4.68 5.88
N GLU A 68 27.21 -5.22 6.13
CA GLU A 68 26.12 -5.34 5.15
C GLU A 68 25.34 -4.03 5.01
N ARG A 69 24.96 -3.68 3.79
CA ARG A 69 24.18 -2.47 3.52
C ARG A 69 22.73 -2.67 3.97
N VAL A 70 22.22 -1.70 4.75
CA VAL A 70 20.84 -1.72 5.26
C VAL A 70 20.09 -0.44 4.88
N PHE A 71 18.76 -0.56 4.80
CA PHE A 71 17.83 0.54 4.61
C PHE A 71 17.07 0.78 5.91
N ILE A 72 16.95 2.04 6.30
CA ILE A 72 16.33 2.44 7.57
C ILE A 72 15.21 3.42 7.26
N ARG A 73 14.06 3.19 7.86
CA ARG A 73 12.90 4.10 7.81
C ARG A 73 12.62 4.63 9.20
N THR A 74 12.14 5.87 9.27
CA THR A 74 11.69 6.50 10.53
C THR A 74 10.30 7.06 10.36
N GLU A 75 9.49 6.96 11.40
CA GLU A 75 8.18 7.57 11.52
C GLU A 75 8.21 8.59 12.66
N ASP A 76 8.19 9.87 12.28
CA ASP A 76 8.33 11.04 13.15
C ASP A 76 7.11 11.98 13.02
N GLY A 77 5.93 11.45 12.64
CA GLY A 77 4.70 12.20 12.54
C GLY A 77 3.97 12.33 13.87
N GLU A 78 3.05 13.31 13.95
CA GLU A 78 2.23 13.58 15.15
C GLU A 78 1.30 12.41 15.48
N GLU A 79 0.89 11.64 14.49
CA GLU A 79 -0.03 10.50 14.66
C GLU A 79 0.57 9.36 15.46
N GLY A 80 1.91 9.26 15.54
CA GLY A 80 2.59 8.22 16.30
C GLY A 80 2.27 6.80 15.78
N ASP A 81 2.37 6.59 14.48
CA ASP A 81 2.07 5.32 13.83
C ASP A 81 3.06 4.20 14.20
N ASP A 82 2.57 3.02 14.54
CA ASP A 82 3.34 1.86 15.03
C ASP A 82 3.43 0.71 14.01
N TYR A 83 3.10 0.97 12.76
CA TYR A 83 2.92 -0.07 11.74
C TYR A 83 4.22 -0.73 11.26
N PHE A 84 5.40 -0.29 11.68
CA PHE A 84 6.64 -1.07 11.52
C PHE A 84 6.57 -2.43 12.24
N ALA A 85 5.84 -2.53 13.35
CA ALA A 85 5.58 -3.82 14.00
C ALA A 85 4.66 -4.71 13.16
N VAL A 86 3.65 -4.13 12.50
CA VAL A 86 2.76 -4.85 11.57
C VAL A 86 3.55 -5.35 10.37
N GLU A 87 4.32 -4.48 9.73
CA GLU A 87 5.13 -4.85 8.57
C GLU A 87 6.12 -5.97 8.90
N ALA A 88 6.80 -5.89 10.05
CA ALA A 88 7.71 -6.96 10.49
C ALA A 88 6.97 -8.30 10.63
N ALA A 89 5.81 -8.30 11.28
CA ALA A 89 5.02 -9.51 11.48
C ALA A 89 4.43 -10.07 10.17
N VAL A 90 4.05 -9.21 9.22
CA VAL A 90 3.52 -9.59 7.90
C VAL A 90 4.64 -10.15 7.03
N THR A 91 5.77 -9.42 6.89
CA THR A 91 6.87 -9.83 6.00
C THR A 91 7.52 -11.14 6.45
N ASP A 92 7.56 -11.43 7.76
CA ASP A 92 8.01 -12.73 8.26
C ASP A 92 7.14 -13.88 7.75
N ARG A 93 5.80 -13.71 7.72
CA ARG A 93 4.89 -14.74 7.22
C ARG A 93 4.94 -14.88 5.70
N VAL A 94 5.03 -13.77 5.01
CA VAL A 94 5.11 -13.74 3.54
C VAL A 94 6.43 -14.36 3.06
N ALA A 95 7.55 -14.05 3.73
CA ALA A 95 8.86 -14.66 3.43
C ALA A 95 8.86 -16.18 3.68
N ALA A 96 8.15 -16.64 4.72
CA ALA A 96 8.03 -18.07 5.00
C ALA A 96 7.32 -18.86 3.89
N LEU A 97 6.52 -18.18 3.05
CA LEU A 97 5.87 -18.75 1.87
C LEU A 97 6.75 -18.69 0.61
N GLY A 98 7.97 -18.18 0.71
CA GLY A 98 8.91 -18.05 -0.40
C GLY A 98 8.69 -16.83 -1.29
N VAL A 99 7.82 -15.89 -0.91
CA VAL A 99 7.68 -14.61 -1.63
C VAL A 99 8.86 -13.71 -1.27
N PRO A 100 9.51 -13.08 -2.25
CA PRO A 100 10.66 -12.22 -2.00
C PRO A 100 10.22 -10.89 -1.35
N VAL A 101 10.54 -10.73 -0.07
CA VAL A 101 10.29 -9.51 0.73
C VAL A 101 11.49 -9.23 1.63
N PRO A 102 11.79 -7.96 1.95
CA PRO A 102 12.84 -7.65 2.91
C PRO A 102 12.35 -7.96 4.32
N LYS A 103 12.94 -8.97 4.97
CA LYS A 103 12.63 -9.27 6.38
C LYS A 103 13.19 -8.17 7.28
N THR A 104 12.38 -7.74 8.24
CA THR A 104 12.83 -6.76 9.23
C THR A 104 13.97 -7.32 10.08
N ILE A 105 15.11 -6.62 10.09
CA ILE A 105 16.27 -6.95 10.93
C ILE A 105 16.00 -6.50 12.37
N ALA A 106 15.52 -5.27 12.53
CA ALA A 106 15.13 -4.69 13.81
C ALA A 106 14.15 -3.53 13.62
N TYR A 107 13.36 -3.26 14.64
CA TYR A 107 12.53 -2.06 14.74
C TYR A 107 12.37 -1.63 16.18
N ASP A 108 11.97 -0.37 16.39
CA ASP A 108 11.55 0.17 17.68
C ASP A 108 10.39 1.13 17.48
N VAL A 109 9.27 0.86 18.11
CA VAL A 109 8.06 1.70 18.10
C VAL A 109 7.75 2.29 19.47
N SER A 110 8.67 2.14 20.45
CA SER A 110 8.47 2.56 21.83
C SER A 110 8.58 4.07 22.04
N ARG A 111 9.25 4.78 21.11
CA ARG A 111 9.45 6.24 21.14
C ARG A 111 9.98 6.74 22.49
N PRO A 112 11.12 6.24 23.00
CA PRO A 112 11.70 6.73 24.25
C PRO A 112 12.06 8.20 24.14
N ALA A 113 12.17 8.90 25.27
CA ALA A 113 12.42 10.35 25.32
C ALA A 113 13.64 10.80 24.50
N GLU A 114 14.68 9.99 24.46
CA GLU A 114 15.91 10.21 23.69
C GLU A 114 15.82 9.88 22.19
N ALA A 115 14.74 9.22 21.75
CA ALA A 115 14.43 8.92 20.36
C ALA A 115 12.90 8.82 20.18
N PRO A 116 12.16 9.96 20.28
CA PRO A 116 10.70 9.99 20.31
C PRO A 116 10.09 9.83 18.89
N PHE A 117 10.53 8.84 18.17
CA PHE A 117 10.08 8.40 16.84
C PHE A 117 10.22 6.89 16.70
N ALA A 118 9.46 6.29 15.81
CA ALA A 118 9.65 4.89 15.46
C ALA A 118 10.71 4.74 14.36
N TRP A 119 11.40 3.59 14.33
CA TRP A 119 12.34 3.25 13.26
C TRP A 119 12.31 1.76 12.95
N GLN A 120 12.70 1.43 11.72
CA GLN A 120 12.84 0.06 11.23
C GLN A 120 14.09 -0.07 10.37
N ILE A 121 14.77 -1.21 10.48
CA ILE A 121 15.91 -1.60 9.64
C ILE A 121 15.51 -2.83 8.83
N ILE A 122 15.73 -2.75 7.53
CA ILE A 122 15.57 -3.86 6.58
C ILE A 122 16.85 -4.01 5.73
N PRO A 123 17.10 -5.16 5.10
CA PRO A 123 18.17 -5.29 4.12
C PRO A 123 18.02 -4.26 2.99
N PHE A 124 19.13 -3.70 2.55
CA PHE A 124 19.11 -2.87 1.34
C PHE A 124 18.98 -3.75 0.10
N ILE A 125 17.95 -3.55 -0.71
CA ILE A 125 17.75 -4.24 -1.97
C ILE A 125 18.33 -3.38 -3.10
N ASP A 126 19.37 -3.87 -3.75
CA ASP A 126 20.04 -3.15 -4.84
C ASP A 126 19.35 -3.44 -6.19
N ALA A 127 18.11 -2.99 -6.31
CA ALA A 127 17.32 -3.07 -7.52
C ALA A 127 16.41 -1.83 -7.64
N PRO A 128 16.20 -1.29 -8.85
CA PRO A 128 15.25 -0.21 -9.07
C PRO A 128 13.81 -0.69 -8.88
N ASP A 129 12.90 0.24 -8.67
CA ASP A 129 11.46 -0.05 -8.74
C ASP A 129 11.01 -0.32 -10.19
N LEU A 130 10.02 -1.19 -10.35
CA LEU A 130 9.48 -1.55 -11.67
C LEU A 130 8.80 -0.36 -12.38
N ASN A 131 8.34 0.65 -11.64
CA ASN A 131 7.78 1.86 -12.23
C ASN A 131 8.82 2.66 -13.05
N SER A 132 10.08 2.60 -12.65
CA SER A 132 11.21 3.17 -13.42
C SER A 132 11.37 2.48 -14.78
N HIS A 133 11.30 1.15 -14.81
CA HIS A 133 11.30 0.38 -16.07
C HIS A 133 10.05 0.62 -16.91
N PHE A 134 8.89 0.71 -16.27
CA PHE A 134 7.62 1.01 -16.94
C PHE A 134 7.67 2.39 -17.64
N LYS A 135 8.09 3.43 -16.93
CA LYS A 135 8.24 4.79 -17.47
C LYS A 135 9.25 4.86 -18.63
N ALA A 136 10.32 4.08 -18.55
CA ALA A 136 11.32 3.99 -19.59
C ALA A 136 10.86 3.15 -20.81
N GLY A 137 9.70 2.49 -20.75
CA GLY A 137 9.21 1.59 -21.78
C GLY A 137 10.07 0.33 -21.98
N THR A 138 10.80 -0.07 -20.94
CA THR A 138 11.76 -1.19 -21.01
C THR A 138 11.28 -2.45 -20.30
N MET A 139 10.15 -2.40 -19.60
CA MET A 139 9.64 -3.53 -18.83
C MET A 139 9.02 -4.59 -19.73
N ASP A 140 9.30 -5.86 -19.45
CA ASP A 140 8.69 -7.00 -20.14
C ASP A 140 7.50 -7.54 -19.31
N TRP A 141 6.30 -7.20 -19.74
CA TRP A 141 5.07 -7.66 -19.10
C TRP A 141 4.84 -9.16 -19.22
N THR A 142 5.50 -9.86 -20.16
CA THR A 142 5.35 -11.31 -20.36
C THR A 142 5.84 -12.08 -19.13
N ASP A 143 6.92 -11.61 -18.51
CA ASP A 143 7.49 -12.25 -17.32
C ASP A 143 6.99 -11.60 -16.02
N ILE A 144 6.94 -10.27 -15.97
CA ILE A 144 6.63 -9.50 -14.77
C ILE A 144 5.17 -9.69 -14.33
N ALA A 145 4.19 -9.57 -15.24
CA ALA A 145 2.79 -9.62 -14.84
C ALA A 145 2.37 -10.97 -14.24
N PRO A 146 2.72 -12.14 -14.84
CA PRO A 146 2.45 -13.42 -14.20
C PRO A 146 3.21 -13.62 -12.87
N ALA A 147 4.42 -13.07 -12.72
CA ALA A 147 5.16 -13.14 -11.46
C ALA A 147 4.45 -12.38 -10.34
N ILE A 148 3.90 -11.19 -10.62
CA ILE A 148 3.06 -10.44 -9.68
C ILE A 148 1.83 -11.26 -9.29
N GLY A 149 1.12 -11.84 -10.27
CA GLY A 149 -0.07 -12.67 -10.01
C GLY A 149 0.22 -13.88 -9.13
N ARG A 150 1.32 -14.60 -9.39
CA ARG A 150 1.77 -15.74 -8.55
C ARG A 150 2.08 -15.29 -7.12
N ALA A 151 2.75 -14.16 -6.96
CA ALA A 151 3.09 -13.62 -5.65
C ALA A 151 1.82 -13.27 -4.86
N ILE A 152 0.85 -12.56 -5.48
CA ILE A 152 -0.46 -12.24 -4.88
C ILE A 152 -1.14 -13.53 -4.40
N ALA A 153 -1.28 -14.53 -5.26
CA ALA A 153 -1.91 -15.79 -4.91
C ALA A 153 -1.18 -16.53 -3.77
N THR A 154 0.15 -16.36 -3.66
CA THR A 154 0.96 -17.01 -2.65
C THR A 154 0.81 -16.33 -1.29
N TRP A 155 0.93 -15.00 -1.19
CA TRP A 155 0.79 -14.34 0.12
C TRP A 155 -0.64 -14.36 0.66
N GLN A 156 -1.64 -14.52 -0.19
CA GLN A 156 -3.04 -14.75 0.22
C GLN A 156 -3.28 -16.08 0.96
N GLN A 157 -2.28 -16.94 1.10
CA GLN A 157 -2.34 -18.09 2.00
C GLN A 157 -2.22 -17.67 3.48
N VAL A 158 -1.71 -16.47 3.76
CA VAL A 158 -1.74 -15.91 5.11
C VAL A 158 -3.17 -15.47 5.44
N THR A 159 -3.68 -15.96 6.57
CA THR A 159 -5.01 -15.62 7.09
C THR A 159 -4.89 -15.09 8.52
N ALA A 160 -5.85 -14.27 8.92
CA ALA A 160 -5.98 -13.82 10.31
C ALA A 160 -7.46 -13.56 10.62
N SER A 161 -7.80 -13.36 11.90
CA SER A 161 -9.15 -13.01 12.31
C SER A 161 -9.45 -11.55 12.01
N GLY A 162 -10.69 -11.25 11.61
CA GLY A 162 -11.17 -9.90 11.30
C GLY A 162 -10.80 -9.45 9.87
N PHE A 163 -11.06 -8.16 9.60
CA PHE A 163 -10.84 -7.51 8.31
C PHE A 163 -10.21 -6.12 8.49
N GLY A 164 -9.63 -5.58 7.42
CA GLY A 164 -8.99 -4.27 7.43
C GLY A 164 -7.59 -4.28 8.06
N PRO A 165 -7.11 -3.12 8.54
CA PRO A 165 -5.79 -2.97 9.12
C PRO A 165 -5.56 -3.89 10.32
N PHE A 166 -4.31 -4.25 10.57
CA PHE A 166 -3.95 -5.06 11.73
C PHE A 166 -3.84 -4.22 13.00
N SER A 167 -4.09 -4.84 14.15
CA SER A 167 -3.72 -4.28 15.44
C SER A 167 -2.21 -4.26 15.61
N ALA A 168 -1.62 -3.08 15.77
CA ALA A 168 -0.19 -2.91 15.95
C ALA A 168 0.30 -3.60 17.24
N SER A 169 -0.50 -3.54 18.33
CA SER A 169 -0.18 -4.20 19.60
C SER A 169 -0.21 -5.73 19.49
N ALA A 170 -1.16 -6.29 18.74
CA ALA A 170 -1.18 -7.72 18.48
C ALA A 170 0.01 -8.16 17.61
N ALA A 171 0.34 -7.37 16.57
CA ALA A 171 1.50 -7.64 15.72
C ALA A 171 2.81 -7.61 16.50
N ALA A 172 3.00 -6.63 17.37
CA ALA A 172 4.17 -6.56 18.26
C ALA A 172 4.31 -7.76 19.20
N SER A 173 3.19 -8.45 19.53
CA SER A 173 3.19 -9.71 20.27
C SER A 173 3.27 -10.98 19.38
N GLY A 174 3.50 -10.81 18.08
CA GLY A 174 3.65 -11.89 17.11
C GLY A 174 2.34 -12.46 16.54
N THR A 175 1.18 -11.82 16.83
CA THR A 175 -0.13 -12.28 16.37
C THR A 175 -0.71 -11.32 15.34
N LEU A 176 -1.13 -11.82 14.17
CA LEU A 176 -1.92 -11.02 13.23
C LEU A 176 -3.40 -11.09 13.58
N LYS A 177 -3.98 -9.92 13.85
CA LYS A 177 -5.42 -9.74 14.10
C LYS A 177 -5.86 -8.44 13.46
N ALA A 178 -6.83 -8.48 12.56
CA ALA A 178 -7.40 -7.30 11.94
C ALA A 178 -8.47 -6.63 12.84
N LEU A 179 -8.73 -5.35 12.61
CA LEU A 179 -9.45 -4.47 13.54
C LEU A 179 -10.96 -4.50 13.37
N HIS A 180 -11.49 -4.93 12.22
CA HIS A 180 -12.93 -4.92 11.93
C HIS A 180 -13.52 -6.32 11.93
N PRO A 181 -14.79 -6.47 12.37
CA PRO A 181 -15.43 -7.79 12.48
C PRO A 181 -15.82 -8.39 11.13
N THR A 182 -16.13 -7.57 10.12
CA THR A 182 -16.60 -8.01 8.81
C THR A 182 -15.96 -7.22 7.67
N ALA A 183 -15.90 -7.81 6.48
CA ALA A 183 -15.43 -7.14 5.27
C ALA A 183 -16.29 -5.90 4.95
N GLU A 184 -17.63 -5.99 5.11
CA GLU A 184 -18.52 -4.87 4.89
C GLU A 184 -18.21 -3.69 5.84
N ALA A 185 -17.99 -3.96 7.12
CA ALA A 185 -17.68 -2.92 8.11
C ALA A 185 -16.41 -2.15 7.70
N TYR A 186 -15.37 -2.85 7.25
CA TYR A 186 -14.15 -2.22 6.74
C TYR A 186 -14.40 -1.50 5.40
N TYR A 187 -15.05 -2.14 4.44
CA TYR A 187 -15.31 -1.56 3.12
C TYR A 187 -16.07 -0.22 3.22
N ARG A 188 -17.05 -0.13 4.09
CA ARG A 188 -17.88 1.08 4.31
C ARG A 188 -17.20 2.15 5.16
N LEU A 189 -16.09 1.82 5.80
CA LEU A 189 -15.37 2.78 6.66
C LEU A 189 -15.01 4.04 5.87
N ASN A 190 -15.47 5.20 6.33
CA ASN A 190 -15.29 6.50 5.71
C ASN A 190 -15.85 6.65 4.27
N LEU A 191 -16.57 5.68 3.72
CA LEU A 191 -17.08 5.76 2.34
C LEU A 191 -17.96 7.00 2.14
N GLU A 192 -18.89 7.27 3.06
CA GLU A 192 -19.77 8.43 2.97
C GLU A 192 -19.00 9.77 3.07
N ARG A 193 -18.00 9.83 3.94
CA ARG A 193 -17.10 10.99 4.05
C ARG A 193 -16.33 11.22 2.74
N HIS A 194 -15.82 10.16 2.13
CA HIS A 194 -15.11 10.23 0.85
C HIS A 194 -16.03 10.70 -0.29
N LEU A 195 -17.22 10.14 -0.42
CA LEU A 195 -18.19 10.55 -1.44
C LEU A 195 -18.65 12.01 -1.22
N GLY A 196 -18.91 12.38 0.04
CA GLY A 196 -19.27 13.76 0.40
C GLY A 196 -18.17 14.76 0.03
N PHE A 197 -16.91 14.43 0.30
CA PHE A 197 -15.76 15.24 -0.10
C PHE A 197 -15.66 15.37 -1.63
N LEU A 198 -15.78 14.29 -2.37
CA LEU A 198 -15.71 14.33 -3.85
C LEU A 198 -16.87 15.16 -4.45
N VAL A 199 -18.04 15.15 -3.81
CA VAL A 199 -19.17 16.01 -4.21
C VAL A 199 -18.89 17.48 -3.89
N SER A 200 -18.40 17.78 -2.69
CA SER A 200 -18.09 19.18 -2.30
C SER A 200 -17.02 19.83 -3.15
N GLU A 201 -16.03 19.04 -3.61
CA GLU A 201 -14.97 19.48 -4.50
C GLU A 201 -15.39 19.48 -6.00
N GLY A 202 -16.64 19.12 -6.32
CA GLY A 202 -17.14 19.08 -7.69
C GLY A 202 -16.52 17.99 -8.59
N PHE A 203 -15.84 17.01 -7.99
CA PHE A 203 -15.28 15.89 -8.75
C PHE A 203 -16.38 14.94 -9.24
N ILE A 204 -17.43 14.70 -8.45
CA ILE A 204 -18.65 14.00 -8.86
C ILE A 204 -19.87 14.82 -8.42
N ASP A 205 -21.03 14.59 -9.02
CA ASP A 205 -22.29 15.16 -8.54
C ASP A 205 -23.00 14.24 -7.55
N ALA A 206 -24.03 14.77 -6.87
CA ALA A 206 -24.80 14.03 -5.89
C ALA A 206 -25.58 12.84 -6.49
N ALA A 207 -25.99 12.93 -7.76
CA ALA A 207 -26.69 11.85 -8.44
C ALA A 207 -25.75 10.67 -8.71
N TYR A 208 -24.52 10.98 -9.12
CA TYR A 208 -23.49 9.95 -9.34
C TYR A 208 -23.04 9.32 -8.02
N ALA A 209 -22.88 10.10 -6.94
CA ALA A 209 -22.62 9.55 -5.60
C ALA A 209 -23.73 8.59 -5.14
N ALA A 210 -25.00 8.95 -5.41
CA ALA A 210 -26.15 8.05 -5.12
C ALA A 210 -26.12 6.76 -5.98
N ARG A 211 -25.64 6.85 -7.23
CA ARG A 211 -25.45 5.69 -8.11
C ARG A 211 -24.38 4.77 -7.56
N ILE A 212 -23.24 5.31 -7.10
CA ILE A 212 -22.18 4.54 -6.44
C ILE A 212 -22.72 3.81 -5.23
N ARG A 213 -23.48 4.48 -4.33
CA ARG A 213 -24.07 3.84 -3.14
C ARG A 213 -24.95 2.64 -3.53
N ARG A 214 -25.84 2.81 -4.48
CA ARG A 214 -26.69 1.70 -4.96
C ARG A 214 -25.88 0.53 -5.51
N ALA A 215 -24.83 0.81 -6.30
CA ALA A 215 -23.96 -0.23 -6.84
C ALA A 215 -23.25 -1.00 -5.70
N VAL A 216 -22.77 -0.31 -4.68
CA VAL A 216 -22.18 -0.93 -3.49
C VAL A 216 -23.23 -1.75 -2.73
N ASP A 217 -24.37 -1.16 -2.39
CA ASP A 217 -25.42 -1.82 -1.59
C ASP A 217 -25.93 -3.10 -2.23
N SER A 218 -26.04 -3.14 -3.56
CA SER A 218 -26.48 -4.31 -4.30
C SER A 218 -25.46 -5.44 -4.38
N ASN A 219 -24.18 -5.17 -4.12
CA ASN A 219 -23.10 -6.12 -4.34
C ASN A 219 -22.23 -6.41 -3.11
N ILE A 220 -22.34 -5.64 -2.03
CA ILE A 220 -21.45 -5.72 -0.86
C ILE A 220 -21.43 -7.10 -0.21
N ALA A 221 -22.54 -7.84 -0.26
CA ALA A 221 -22.62 -9.20 0.26
C ALA A 221 -21.68 -10.19 -0.44
N LEU A 222 -21.14 -9.85 -1.63
CA LEU A 222 -20.13 -10.67 -2.31
C LEU A 222 -18.81 -10.72 -1.54
N LEU A 223 -18.56 -9.77 -0.64
CA LEU A 223 -17.37 -9.75 0.23
C LEU A 223 -17.53 -10.61 1.48
N ASP A 224 -18.70 -11.23 1.71
CA ASP A 224 -18.89 -12.20 2.80
C ASP A 224 -18.21 -13.53 2.48
N ALA A 225 -16.90 -13.53 2.61
CA ALA A 225 -16.00 -14.64 2.34
C ALA A 225 -14.80 -14.58 3.31
N PRO A 226 -14.07 -15.70 3.50
CA PRO A 226 -12.86 -15.67 4.30
C PRO A 226 -11.88 -14.61 3.79
N GLY A 227 -11.42 -13.75 4.70
CA GLY A 227 -10.41 -12.74 4.39
C GLY A 227 -9.03 -13.36 4.16
N VAL A 228 -8.25 -12.73 3.30
CA VAL A 228 -6.87 -13.09 2.97
C VAL A 228 -5.95 -11.89 3.17
N LEU A 229 -4.64 -12.15 3.28
CA LEU A 229 -3.66 -11.06 3.30
C LEU A 229 -3.69 -10.30 1.98
N VAL A 230 -3.79 -9.00 2.06
CA VAL A 230 -3.72 -8.03 0.97
C VAL A 230 -2.59 -7.05 1.28
N HIS A 231 -1.73 -6.79 0.32
CA HIS A 231 -0.65 -5.80 0.46
C HIS A 231 -1.19 -4.37 0.60
N LYS A 232 -2.30 -4.08 -0.06
CA LYS A 232 -3.05 -2.83 -0.06
C LYS A 232 -2.37 -1.63 -0.74
N ASP A 233 -1.09 -1.71 -1.10
CA ASP A 233 -0.42 -0.75 -1.99
C ASP A 233 0.42 -1.48 -3.07
N THR A 234 -0.15 -2.54 -3.66
CA THR A 234 0.47 -3.30 -4.76
C THR A 234 0.55 -2.42 -6.00
N ALA A 235 1.65 -1.71 -6.15
CA ALA A 235 1.93 -0.83 -7.27
C ALA A 235 3.39 -0.97 -7.71
N LEU A 236 3.71 -0.63 -8.95
CA LEU A 236 5.06 -0.85 -9.49
C LEU A 236 6.18 -0.14 -8.74
N TRP A 237 5.90 0.94 -8.01
CA TRP A 237 6.89 1.61 -7.14
C TRP A 237 7.19 0.85 -5.85
N ASN A 238 6.34 -0.11 -5.46
CA ASN A 238 6.54 -0.99 -4.32
C ASN A 238 6.99 -2.40 -4.74
N ILE A 239 7.40 -2.56 -6.00
CA ILE A 239 7.96 -3.80 -6.53
C ILE A 239 9.34 -3.49 -7.11
N LEU A 240 10.38 -4.04 -6.47
CA LEU A 240 11.75 -3.90 -6.94
C LEU A 240 12.10 -5.03 -7.92
N GLY A 241 12.84 -4.71 -8.97
CA GLY A 241 13.17 -5.73 -9.95
C GLY A 241 14.01 -5.24 -11.12
N THR A 242 14.21 -6.15 -12.05
CA THR A 242 14.81 -5.89 -13.36
C THR A 242 13.72 -5.76 -14.43
N ARG A 243 14.11 -5.68 -15.69
CA ARG A 243 13.16 -5.65 -16.82
C ARG A 243 12.29 -6.90 -16.94
N THR A 244 12.76 -8.02 -16.43
CA THR A 244 12.15 -9.36 -16.60
C THR A 244 11.93 -10.12 -15.30
N GLU A 245 12.40 -9.60 -14.16
CA GLU A 245 12.38 -10.31 -12.90
C GLU A 245 11.90 -9.43 -11.75
N VAL A 246 11.01 -9.94 -10.92
CA VAL A 246 10.63 -9.36 -9.62
C VAL A 246 11.65 -9.82 -8.58
N VAL A 247 12.34 -8.85 -7.95
CA VAL A 247 13.35 -9.11 -6.92
C VAL A 247 12.78 -9.01 -5.51
N SER A 248 11.86 -8.07 -5.27
CA SER A 248 11.25 -7.91 -3.94
C SER A 248 9.96 -7.10 -3.99
N PHE A 249 9.01 -7.44 -3.11
CA PHE A 249 7.85 -6.61 -2.77
C PHE A 249 8.12 -5.89 -1.45
N ILE A 250 7.98 -4.57 -1.43
CA ILE A 250 8.30 -3.70 -0.30
C ILE A 250 7.09 -2.88 0.14
N ASP A 251 7.20 -2.23 1.32
CA ASP A 251 6.19 -1.28 1.84
C ASP A 251 4.87 -1.96 2.25
N TRP A 252 4.97 -2.89 3.21
CA TRP A 252 3.85 -3.70 3.72
C TRP A 252 3.12 -3.08 4.92
N ASP A 253 3.39 -1.83 5.26
CA ASP A 253 2.77 -1.16 6.41
C ASP A 253 1.28 -0.83 6.20
N ASP A 254 0.81 -0.79 4.95
CA ASP A 254 -0.62 -0.68 4.61
C ASP A 254 -1.34 -2.05 4.49
N ALA A 255 -0.65 -3.17 4.77
CA ALA A 255 -1.22 -4.51 4.63
C ALA A 255 -2.47 -4.72 5.51
N ILE A 256 -3.43 -5.46 4.97
CA ILE A 256 -4.72 -5.73 5.62
C ILE A 256 -5.13 -7.20 5.49
N ILE A 257 -6.18 -7.59 6.22
CA ILE A 257 -7.01 -8.73 5.82
C ILE A 257 -8.19 -8.20 5.00
N GLY A 258 -8.30 -8.65 3.76
CA GLY A 258 -9.29 -8.12 2.80
C GLY A 258 -9.79 -9.16 1.82
N ASP A 259 -10.36 -8.68 0.73
CA ASP A 259 -10.86 -9.50 -0.37
C ASP A 259 -9.72 -10.03 -1.24
N ALA A 260 -9.88 -11.23 -1.79
CA ALA A 260 -8.87 -11.86 -2.64
C ALA A 260 -8.64 -11.10 -3.97
N MET A 261 -9.57 -10.26 -4.41
CA MET A 261 -9.43 -9.46 -5.62
C MET A 261 -8.85 -8.06 -5.37
N ASP A 262 -8.63 -7.66 -4.11
CA ASP A 262 -8.22 -6.29 -3.78
C ASP A 262 -6.83 -5.92 -4.37
N ASP A 263 -5.80 -6.75 -4.23
CA ASP A 263 -4.47 -6.47 -4.81
C ASP A 263 -4.49 -6.46 -6.35
N ILE A 264 -5.28 -7.33 -6.98
CA ILE A 264 -5.47 -7.30 -8.44
C ILE A 264 -6.21 -6.01 -8.84
N SER A 265 -7.18 -5.56 -8.04
CA SER A 265 -7.90 -4.31 -8.28
C SER A 265 -6.98 -3.08 -8.13
N LEU A 266 -5.99 -3.13 -7.25
CA LEU A 266 -4.97 -2.08 -7.13
C LEU A 266 -4.12 -1.99 -8.41
N MET A 267 -3.73 -3.12 -8.99
CA MET A 267 -3.09 -3.13 -10.32
C MET A 267 -4.04 -2.58 -11.40
N ALA A 268 -5.34 -2.90 -11.32
CA ALA A 268 -6.36 -2.38 -12.25
C ALA A 268 -6.57 -0.86 -12.14
N CYS A 269 -6.20 -0.22 -11.02
CA CYS A 269 -6.20 1.24 -10.92
C CYS A 269 -5.24 1.92 -11.90
N PHE A 270 -4.19 1.22 -12.34
CA PHE A 270 -3.06 1.78 -13.12
C PHE A 270 -2.87 1.12 -14.47
N HIS A 271 -3.35 -0.10 -14.68
CA HIS A 271 -3.10 -0.91 -15.86
C HIS A 271 -4.39 -1.30 -16.56
N GLU A 272 -4.28 -1.67 -17.83
CA GLU A 272 -5.41 -2.06 -18.67
C GLU A 272 -5.47 -3.61 -18.80
N GLU A 273 -6.47 -4.09 -19.50
CA GLU A 273 -6.84 -5.52 -19.58
C GLU A 273 -5.70 -6.43 -20.06
N ASP A 274 -4.86 -5.95 -20.96
CA ASP A 274 -3.72 -6.71 -21.50
C ASP A 274 -2.68 -7.09 -20.43
N VAL A 275 -2.47 -6.23 -19.45
CA VAL A 275 -1.61 -6.49 -18.29
C VAL A 275 -2.37 -7.31 -17.24
N LEU A 276 -3.63 -6.94 -16.96
CA LEU A 276 -4.43 -7.60 -15.93
C LEU A 276 -4.69 -9.06 -16.23
N SER A 277 -4.99 -9.41 -17.49
CA SER A 277 -5.18 -10.81 -17.92
C SER A 277 -3.94 -11.68 -17.65
N ARG A 278 -2.73 -11.13 -17.81
CA ARG A 278 -1.47 -11.82 -17.48
C ARG A 278 -1.26 -11.98 -15.98
N ILE A 279 -1.63 -10.96 -15.18
CA ILE A 279 -1.59 -11.04 -13.71
C ILE A 279 -2.56 -12.13 -13.24
N VAL A 280 -3.79 -12.15 -13.77
CA VAL A 280 -4.80 -13.17 -13.47
C VAL A 280 -4.32 -14.56 -13.85
N ALA A 281 -3.74 -14.73 -15.03
CA ALA A 281 -3.17 -16.02 -15.44
C ALA A 281 -2.05 -16.50 -14.48
N GLY A 282 -1.20 -15.57 -14.02
CA GLY A 282 -0.20 -15.86 -12.99
C GLY A 282 -0.84 -16.28 -11.65
N TYR A 283 -1.89 -15.59 -11.23
CA TYR A 283 -2.65 -15.92 -10.02
C TYR A 283 -3.27 -17.32 -10.11
N GLU A 284 -3.96 -17.63 -11.23
CA GLU A 284 -4.62 -18.90 -11.44
C GLU A 284 -3.67 -20.09 -11.56
N SER A 285 -2.39 -19.85 -11.89
CA SER A 285 -1.36 -20.89 -11.86
C SER A 285 -1.03 -21.40 -10.45
N VAL A 286 -1.44 -20.66 -9.40
CA VAL A 286 -1.21 -21.00 -7.98
C VAL A 286 -2.50 -21.39 -7.27
N ARG A 287 -3.59 -20.66 -7.50
CA ARG A 287 -4.89 -20.90 -6.89
C ARG A 287 -6.03 -20.40 -7.80
N PRO A 288 -7.22 -21.05 -7.77
CA PRO A 288 -8.35 -20.58 -8.57
C PRO A 288 -8.83 -19.19 -8.12
N LEU A 289 -9.39 -18.43 -9.04
CA LEU A 289 -10.11 -17.21 -8.71
C LEU A 289 -11.29 -17.50 -7.77
N PRO A 290 -11.64 -16.57 -6.87
CA PRO A 290 -12.81 -16.72 -6.00
C PRO A 290 -14.10 -16.68 -6.82
N ALA A 291 -15.18 -17.21 -6.25
CA ALA A 291 -16.51 -17.05 -6.84
C ALA A 291 -16.86 -15.58 -7.05
N HIS A 292 -17.49 -15.27 -8.17
CA HIS A 292 -17.85 -13.89 -8.57
C HIS A 292 -16.65 -12.93 -8.68
N ALA A 293 -15.48 -13.42 -9.07
CA ALA A 293 -14.22 -12.66 -9.13
C ALA A 293 -14.36 -11.33 -9.89
N GLU A 294 -15.07 -11.30 -11.03
CA GLU A 294 -15.26 -10.07 -11.81
C GLU A 294 -16.02 -8.98 -11.02
N LYS A 295 -17.09 -9.33 -10.32
CA LYS A 295 -17.86 -8.39 -9.51
C LYS A 295 -17.11 -7.97 -8.26
N ARG A 296 -16.40 -8.90 -7.62
CA ARG A 296 -15.52 -8.59 -6.48
C ARG A 296 -14.40 -7.65 -6.89
N LEU A 297 -13.76 -7.91 -8.03
CA LEU A 297 -12.77 -7.00 -8.62
C LEU A 297 -13.36 -5.60 -8.87
N ALA A 298 -14.59 -5.52 -9.37
CA ALA A 298 -15.27 -4.24 -9.61
C ALA A 298 -15.58 -3.51 -8.30
N LEU A 299 -15.99 -4.22 -7.23
CA LEU A 299 -16.19 -3.64 -5.88
C LEU A 299 -14.88 -3.05 -5.33
N ASP A 300 -13.81 -3.83 -5.34
CA ASP A 300 -12.52 -3.40 -4.80
C ASP A 300 -11.93 -2.27 -5.66
N LEU A 301 -12.02 -2.37 -7.00
CA LEU A 301 -11.60 -1.29 -7.90
C LEU A 301 -12.35 0.01 -7.62
N LEU A 302 -13.68 -0.06 -7.43
CA LEU A 302 -14.48 1.10 -7.08
C LEU A 302 -13.97 1.74 -5.78
N ARG A 303 -13.78 0.93 -4.74
CA ARG A 303 -13.35 1.42 -3.43
C ARG A 303 -11.94 2.01 -3.48
N ASN A 304 -11.02 1.34 -4.16
CA ASN A 304 -9.65 1.80 -4.35
C ASN A 304 -9.59 3.08 -5.19
N MET A 305 -10.41 3.20 -6.22
CA MET A 305 -10.47 4.42 -7.02
C MET A 305 -11.12 5.59 -6.28
N ILE A 306 -12.08 5.35 -5.38
CA ILE A 306 -12.69 6.41 -4.54
C ILE A 306 -11.62 7.01 -3.61
N PHE A 307 -10.88 6.21 -2.83
CA PHE A 307 -9.87 6.79 -1.94
C PHE A 307 -8.72 7.45 -2.72
N LYS A 308 -8.31 6.86 -3.87
CA LYS A 308 -7.31 7.49 -4.74
C LYS A 308 -7.82 8.82 -5.32
N ALA A 309 -9.12 8.92 -5.67
CA ALA A 309 -9.72 10.19 -6.11
C ALA A 309 -9.69 11.23 -4.98
N VAL A 310 -10.02 10.86 -3.75
CA VAL A 310 -9.95 11.76 -2.58
C VAL A 310 -8.52 12.30 -2.41
N ILE A 311 -7.51 11.44 -2.45
CA ILE A 311 -6.10 11.87 -2.38
C ILE A 311 -5.74 12.79 -3.54
N ARG A 312 -6.08 12.41 -4.78
CA ARG A 312 -5.73 13.17 -6.00
C ARG A 312 -6.36 14.56 -6.02
N VAL A 313 -7.63 14.66 -5.61
CA VAL A 313 -8.34 15.93 -5.46
C VAL A 313 -7.75 16.76 -4.33
N GLY A 314 -7.66 16.19 -3.11
CA GLY A 314 -7.20 16.90 -1.92
C GLY A 314 -5.76 17.40 -2.03
N ALA A 315 -4.85 16.59 -2.57
CA ALA A 315 -3.46 16.97 -2.80
C ALA A 315 -3.21 17.76 -4.10
N GLY A 316 -4.26 18.06 -4.87
CA GLY A 316 -4.17 18.85 -6.11
C GLY A 316 -3.41 18.16 -7.25
N TYR A 317 -3.37 16.82 -7.27
CA TYR A 317 -2.58 16.05 -8.25
C TYR A 317 -3.06 16.23 -9.68
N PHE A 318 -4.33 16.54 -9.91
CA PHE A 318 -4.85 16.82 -11.24
C PHE A 318 -4.35 18.13 -11.87
N LYS A 319 -3.79 19.02 -11.04
CA LYS A 319 -3.24 20.31 -11.46
C LYS A 319 -1.71 20.28 -11.64
N ARG A 320 -1.06 19.15 -11.34
CA ARG A 320 0.40 18.99 -11.49
C ARG A 320 0.74 18.49 -12.88
N ASP A 321 1.85 18.98 -13.43
CA ASP A 321 2.36 18.51 -14.73
C ASP A 321 2.54 16.99 -14.75
N GLY A 322 2.18 16.34 -15.87
CA GLY A 322 2.09 14.89 -16.05
C GLY A 322 3.40 14.08 -15.91
N LYS A 323 4.44 14.65 -15.32
CA LYS A 323 5.67 13.94 -14.93
C LYS A 323 5.60 13.32 -13.52
N PHE A 324 4.51 13.50 -12.81
CA PHE A 324 4.28 12.85 -11.55
C PHE A 324 4.21 11.32 -11.75
N PHE A 325 4.59 10.52 -10.76
CA PHE A 325 4.87 9.08 -10.85
C PHE A 325 3.82 8.18 -11.54
N LEU A 326 2.66 8.72 -11.89
CA LEU A 326 1.60 8.03 -12.61
C LEU A 326 1.54 8.52 -14.06
N VAL A 327 2.47 8.12 -14.90
CA VAL A 327 2.38 8.41 -16.35
C VAL A 327 1.55 7.31 -17.00
N SER A 328 0.37 7.65 -17.49
CA SER A 328 -0.29 6.85 -18.52
C SER A 328 0.44 7.05 -19.85
N GLY A 329 0.85 5.98 -20.48
CA GLY A 329 1.50 6.05 -21.81
C GLY A 329 0.61 6.51 -22.96
N GLY A 330 -0.64 6.94 -22.70
CA GLY A 330 -1.64 7.20 -23.72
C GLY A 330 -2.11 8.65 -23.89
N GLY A 331 -1.49 9.63 -23.21
CA GLY A 331 -1.89 11.04 -23.35
C GLY A 331 -3.20 11.42 -22.62
N GLU A 332 -3.88 10.47 -21.96
CA GLU A 332 -5.06 10.72 -21.13
C GLU A 332 -4.64 11.37 -19.79
N SER A 333 -5.38 12.40 -19.34
CA SER A 333 -5.09 13.05 -18.07
C SER A 333 -5.35 12.13 -16.88
N LEU A 334 -4.62 12.34 -15.76
CA LEU A 334 -4.84 11.57 -14.53
C LEU A 334 -6.29 11.67 -14.03
N GLU A 335 -6.94 12.85 -14.22
CA GLU A 335 -8.34 13.03 -13.86
C GLU A 335 -9.26 12.17 -14.75
N ALA A 336 -9.06 12.19 -16.07
CA ALA A 336 -9.85 11.41 -17.01
C ALA A 336 -9.73 9.90 -16.73
N ILE A 337 -8.50 9.39 -16.48
CA ILE A 337 -8.26 8.01 -16.07
C ILE A 337 -9.02 7.69 -14.78
N THR A 338 -8.96 8.59 -13.79
CA THR A 338 -9.61 8.36 -12.48
C THR A 338 -11.12 8.22 -12.66
N ARG A 339 -11.74 9.14 -13.41
CA ARG A 339 -13.19 9.09 -13.71
C ARG A 339 -13.58 7.84 -14.50
N ARG A 340 -12.82 7.50 -15.54
CA ARG A 340 -13.05 6.33 -16.37
C ARG A 340 -12.98 5.01 -15.57
N LYS A 341 -11.97 4.84 -14.69
CA LYS A 341 -11.83 3.65 -13.86
C LYS A 341 -12.97 3.52 -12.83
N ILE A 342 -13.43 4.63 -12.22
CA ILE A 342 -14.63 4.64 -11.36
C ILE A 342 -15.87 4.20 -12.16
N GLU A 343 -16.08 4.78 -13.33
CA GLU A 343 -17.25 4.46 -14.18
C GLU A 343 -17.20 2.99 -14.65
N THR A 344 -16.02 2.48 -15.00
CA THR A 344 -15.83 1.06 -15.36
C THR A 344 -16.23 0.14 -14.21
N ALA A 345 -15.80 0.46 -12.99
CA ALA A 345 -16.15 -0.31 -11.81
C ALA A 345 -17.66 -0.28 -11.52
N VAL A 346 -18.30 0.90 -11.56
CA VAL A 346 -19.75 1.04 -11.37
C VAL A 346 -20.51 0.22 -12.41
N LYS A 347 -20.16 0.34 -13.71
CA LYS A 347 -20.79 -0.46 -14.78
C LYS A 347 -20.61 -1.96 -14.62
N GLY A 348 -19.46 -2.39 -14.10
CA GLY A 348 -19.20 -3.80 -13.77
C GLY A 348 -20.14 -4.35 -12.70
N LEU A 349 -20.53 -3.51 -11.74
CA LEU A 349 -21.44 -3.86 -10.65
C LEU A 349 -22.93 -3.82 -11.05
N GLU A 350 -23.29 -3.05 -12.07
CA GLU A 350 -24.68 -2.90 -12.55
C GLU A 350 -25.09 -4.02 -13.53
N LYS A 351 -24.14 -4.81 -14.04
CA LYS A 351 -24.42 -6.02 -14.85
C LYS A 351 -24.88 -7.19 -13.98
#